data_7ab456360bda62426c641ba9ad61eaa6
#
_entry.id   7ab456360bda62426c641ba9ad61eaa6
#
_cell.length_a   1.000
_cell.length_b   1.000
_cell.length_c   1.000
_cell.angle_alpha   90.00
_cell.angle_beta   90.00
_cell.angle_gamma   90.00
#
_symmetry.space_group_name_H-M   'P 1'
#
loop_
_entity.id
_entity.type
_entity.pdbx_description
1 polymer ?
#
loop_
_entity_poly.entity_id
_entity_poly.type
_entity_poly.pdbx_seq_one_letter_code
_entity_poly.pdbx_strand_id
1 'polypeptide(L)'
;MKEKINVSEIFGSHVFNDSVMKARLPKAVYKDLKKTIEEGTELNPAIADVVANEMKEWAIEKGATHYTHWFQPLTGVTAEKHDAFINPTDDGKVLLEFSGKELIKGEPDASSFPSGGLRATFEARGYTAWDCTSPAFIKETDNACILCIPTAFCSYKGEALDKKTPLLRSMQALDIQTTRLLNVLGNKNVKRVSTSVGPEQEYFLVDEEKYKQRKDLIFTGRTLFGAMPPKGQEMDDHYFGIIKPRIEGFMKDLNIEAWKLGISAKTEHNEVAPAQHELAPIYNSNNVATDHNQLLMETMRRVARRHGLKCLLHEKPFAGINGSGKHNNWSLATNDGIN
;
A
#
# COMPACT_ATOMS: atom_id res chain seq x y z
N MET A 1 25.66 -18.31 -12.36
CA MET A 1 25.50 -18.38 -10.87
C MET A 1 24.22 -17.65 -10.52
N LYS A 2 23.32 -18.23 -9.71
CA LYS A 2 22.15 -17.48 -9.21
C LYS A 2 22.67 -16.34 -8.32
N GLU A 3 22.25 -15.13 -8.62
CA GLU A 3 22.60 -13.94 -7.83
C GLU A 3 22.11 -14.15 -6.39
N LYS A 4 23.02 -14.02 -5.41
CA LYS A 4 22.66 -14.16 -3.99
C LYS A 4 21.92 -12.90 -3.56
N ILE A 5 20.64 -13.04 -3.23
CA ILE A 5 19.84 -11.95 -2.67
C ILE A 5 20.21 -11.77 -1.21
N ASN A 6 20.68 -10.58 -0.84
CA ASN A 6 20.87 -10.20 0.55
C ASN A 6 19.62 -9.49 1.06
N VAL A 7 18.73 -10.23 1.71
CA VAL A 7 17.45 -9.70 2.21
C VAL A 7 17.65 -8.54 3.19
N SER A 8 18.70 -8.58 4.02
CA SER A 8 19.00 -7.52 4.98
C SER A 8 19.32 -6.18 4.31
N GLU A 9 19.90 -6.20 3.12
CA GLU A 9 20.27 -4.99 2.37
C GLU A 9 19.09 -4.44 1.56
N ILE A 10 18.23 -5.31 1.04
CA ILE A 10 17.11 -4.89 0.19
C ILE A 10 15.87 -4.51 0.99
N PHE A 11 15.68 -5.04 2.22
CA PHE A 11 14.48 -4.79 3.01
C PHE A 11 14.33 -3.31 3.36
N GLY A 12 13.21 -2.70 2.91
CA GLY A 12 12.94 -1.28 3.10
C GLY A 12 13.85 -0.33 2.31
N SER A 13 14.63 -0.84 1.34
CA SER A 13 15.55 -0.01 0.54
C SER A 13 14.84 1.07 -0.29
N HIS A 14 13.55 0.90 -0.55
CA HIS A 14 12.69 1.85 -1.25
C HIS A 14 11.71 2.57 -0.32
N VAL A 15 12.00 2.63 0.99
CA VAL A 15 11.12 3.26 1.98
C VAL A 15 11.87 4.40 2.67
N PHE A 16 11.24 5.57 2.77
CA PHE A 16 11.72 6.68 3.60
C PHE A 16 11.40 6.36 5.06
N ASN A 17 12.06 5.34 5.58
CA ASN A 17 11.84 4.75 6.90
C ASN A 17 12.58 5.50 8.01
N ASP A 18 12.41 5.02 9.24
CA ASP A 18 13.01 5.62 10.43
C ASP A 18 14.54 5.79 10.32
N SER A 19 15.24 4.81 9.77
CA SER A 19 16.70 4.86 9.60
C SER A 19 17.12 5.92 8.57
N VAL A 20 16.38 6.06 7.47
CA VAL A 20 16.60 7.09 6.45
C VAL A 20 16.29 8.48 7.02
N MET A 21 15.14 8.64 7.69
CA MET A 21 14.78 9.90 8.36
C MET A 21 15.83 10.33 9.38
N LYS A 22 16.30 9.41 10.21
CA LYS A 22 17.33 9.68 11.23
C LYS A 22 18.68 10.07 10.64
N ALA A 23 19.03 9.50 9.48
CA ALA A 23 20.31 9.80 8.80
C ALA A 23 20.30 11.14 8.07
N ARG A 24 19.14 11.57 7.55
CA ARG A 24 19.02 12.73 6.66
C ARG A 24 18.48 13.97 7.34
N LEU A 25 17.50 13.82 8.21
CA LEU A 25 16.85 14.97 8.85
C LEU A 25 17.73 15.57 9.95
N PRO A 26 17.77 16.91 10.10
CA PRO A 26 18.32 17.54 11.29
C PRO A 26 17.69 16.97 12.56
N LYS A 27 18.50 16.77 13.59
CA LYS A 27 18.07 16.07 14.83
C LYS A 27 16.78 16.62 15.47
N ALA A 28 16.57 17.94 15.41
CA ALA A 28 15.35 18.56 15.93
C ALA A 28 14.13 18.22 15.09
N VAL A 29 14.26 18.29 13.76
CA VAL A 29 13.20 17.95 12.78
C VAL A 29 12.82 16.47 12.89
N TYR A 30 13.82 15.59 12.95
CA TYR A 30 13.58 14.16 13.13
C TYR A 30 12.80 13.87 14.41
N LYS A 31 13.18 14.48 15.54
CA LYS A 31 12.49 14.29 16.83
C LYS A 31 11.04 14.79 16.78
N ASP A 32 10.80 15.94 16.15
CA ASP A 32 9.47 16.53 16.04
C ASP A 32 8.56 15.66 15.15
N LEU A 33 9.04 15.27 13.96
CA LEU A 33 8.32 14.35 13.09
C LEU A 33 8.05 12.99 13.76
N LYS A 34 9.04 12.44 14.47
CA LYS A 34 8.92 11.16 15.18
C LYS A 34 7.84 11.22 16.25
N LYS A 35 7.77 12.33 16.99
CA LYS A 35 6.71 12.56 17.97
C LYS A 35 5.32 12.56 17.32
N THR A 36 5.17 13.25 16.19
CA THR A 36 3.91 13.23 15.43
C THR A 36 3.51 11.81 15.02
N ILE A 37 4.46 11.02 14.51
CA ILE A 37 4.22 9.64 14.08
C ILE A 37 3.81 8.75 15.26
N GLU A 38 4.51 8.84 16.40
CA GLU A 38 4.31 7.94 17.54
C GLU A 38 3.14 8.35 18.43
N GLU A 39 2.95 9.64 18.64
CA GLU A 39 1.91 10.15 19.55
C GLU A 39 0.62 10.53 18.83
N GLY A 40 0.63 10.64 17.47
CA GLY A 40 -0.51 11.11 16.69
C GLY A 40 -0.83 12.59 16.93
N THR A 41 0.18 13.37 17.30
CA THR A 41 0.05 14.84 17.47
C THR A 41 -0.07 15.52 16.10
N GLU A 42 -0.58 16.73 16.08
CA GLU A 42 -0.64 17.53 14.85
C GLU A 42 0.77 17.79 14.31
N LEU A 43 0.91 17.69 12.98
CA LEU A 43 2.17 17.97 12.30
C LEU A 43 2.53 19.44 12.46
N ASN A 44 3.76 19.71 12.87
CA ASN A 44 4.32 21.07 12.89
C ASN A 44 4.65 21.53 11.45
N PRO A 45 3.93 22.50 10.87
CA PRO A 45 4.19 22.93 9.51
C PRO A 45 5.58 23.49 9.28
N ALA A 46 6.24 24.01 10.33
CA ALA A 46 7.58 24.60 10.24
C ALA A 46 8.68 23.60 9.85
N ILE A 47 8.45 22.28 10.03
CA ILE A 47 9.42 21.27 9.64
C ILE A 47 9.17 20.73 8.21
N ALA A 48 8.04 21.04 7.62
CA ALA A 48 7.58 20.40 6.38
C ALA A 48 8.52 20.65 5.20
N ASP A 49 9.05 21.87 5.05
CA ASP A 49 9.98 22.18 3.95
C ASP A 49 11.28 21.39 4.05
N VAL A 50 11.80 21.23 5.28
CA VAL A 50 13.01 20.43 5.50
C VAL A 50 12.76 18.96 5.20
N VAL A 51 11.64 18.42 5.65
CA VAL A 51 11.26 17.01 5.39
C VAL A 51 11.03 16.78 3.88
N ALA A 52 10.33 17.70 3.22
CA ALA A 52 10.07 17.63 1.78
C ALA A 52 11.37 17.64 0.97
N ASN A 53 12.29 18.56 1.27
CA ASN A 53 13.59 18.64 0.58
C ASN A 53 14.39 17.34 0.75
N GLU A 54 14.55 16.83 1.97
CA GLU A 54 15.31 15.61 2.22
C GLU A 54 14.65 14.37 1.60
N MET A 55 13.33 14.32 1.57
CA MET A 55 12.57 13.27 0.90
C MET A 55 12.77 13.32 -0.61
N LYS A 56 12.76 14.52 -1.22
CA LYS A 56 13.04 14.73 -2.64
C LYS A 56 14.48 14.31 -2.99
N GLU A 57 15.48 14.79 -2.24
CA GLU A 57 16.88 14.42 -2.49
C GLU A 57 17.10 12.91 -2.40
N TRP A 58 16.54 12.26 -1.39
CA TRP A 58 16.56 10.82 -1.28
C TRP A 58 15.89 10.12 -2.47
N ALA A 59 14.75 10.63 -2.93
CA ALA A 59 14.03 10.07 -4.06
C ALA A 59 14.81 10.22 -5.37
N ILE A 60 15.45 11.37 -5.59
CA ILE A 60 16.30 11.62 -6.76
C ILE A 60 17.52 10.67 -6.77
N GLU A 61 18.17 10.46 -5.63
CA GLU A 61 19.25 9.45 -5.50
C GLU A 61 18.79 8.02 -5.86
N LYS A 62 17.51 7.73 -5.69
CA LYS A 62 16.89 6.47 -6.12
C LYS A 62 16.44 6.47 -7.59
N GLY A 63 16.62 7.58 -8.30
CA GLY A 63 16.26 7.73 -9.71
C GLY A 63 14.85 8.26 -9.96
N ALA A 64 14.15 8.74 -8.93
CA ALA A 64 12.83 9.35 -9.11
C ALA A 64 12.94 10.73 -9.78
N THR A 65 12.05 10.97 -10.72
CA THR A 65 11.90 12.28 -11.40
C THR A 65 10.59 12.95 -11.05
N HIS A 66 9.67 12.21 -10.48
CA HIS A 66 8.32 12.64 -10.15
C HIS A 66 7.97 12.20 -8.73
N TYR A 67 6.97 12.87 -8.16
CA TYR A 67 6.30 12.46 -6.94
C TYR A 67 4.79 12.33 -7.21
N THR A 68 4.10 11.65 -6.29
CA THR A 68 2.64 11.57 -6.29
C THR A 68 2.12 11.52 -4.86
N HIS A 69 0.98 12.16 -4.64
CA HIS A 69 0.14 11.87 -3.48
C HIS A 69 -0.58 10.55 -3.75
N TRP A 70 -0.09 9.50 -3.13
CA TRP A 70 -0.62 8.15 -3.27
C TRP A 70 -1.75 7.93 -2.28
N PHE A 71 -2.92 7.51 -2.74
CA PHE A 71 -4.08 7.26 -1.89
C PHE A 71 -4.89 6.06 -2.36
N GLN A 72 -5.85 5.63 -1.53
CA GLN A 72 -6.73 4.49 -1.77
C GLN A 72 -8.12 5.00 -2.17
N PRO A 73 -8.44 5.12 -3.47
CA PRO A 73 -9.72 5.66 -3.93
C PRO A 73 -10.89 4.76 -3.50
N LEU A 74 -12.11 5.28 -3.51
CA LEU A 74 -13.32 4.47 -3.27
C LEU A 74 -13.49 3.38 -4.33
N THR A 75 -12.95 3.59 -5.53
CA THR A 75 -12.92 2.63 -6.63
C THR A 75 -11.47 2.22 -6.94
N GLY A 76 -11.26 0.97 -7.33
CA GLY A 76 -9.90 0.48 -7.62
C GLY A 76 -9.06 0.21 -6.39
N VAL A 77 -7.75 0.09 -6.57
CA VAL A 77 -6.77 -0.28 -5.53
C VAL A 77 -6.04 0.95 -5.03
N THR A 78 -5.33 1.65 -5.92
CA THR A 78 -4.56 2.86 -5.63
C THR A 78 -4.83 3.93 -6.67
N ALA A 79 -4.57 5.19 -6.32
CA ALA A 79 -4.67 6.33 -7.23
C ALA A 79 -3.41 7.21 -7.12
N GLU A 80 -3.00 7.76 -8.24
CA GLU A 80 -1.78 8.54 -8.42
C GLU A 80 -2.01 9.68 -9.42
N LYS A 81 -1.33 10.82 -9.17
CA LYS A 81 -1.18 11.92 -10.11
C LYS A 81 0.28 12.34 -10.06
N HIS A 82 1.04 12.05 -11.11
CA HIS A 82 2.48 12.27 -11.12
C HIS A 82 2.79 13.72 -11.45
N ASP A 83 3.45 14.40 -10.52
CA ASP A 83 3.99 15.75 -10.70
C ASP A 83 5.53 15.68 -10.73
N ALA A 84 6.15 16.34 -11.70
CA ALA A 84 7.60 16.38 -11.81
C ALA A 84 8.18 17.35 -10.77
N PHE A 85 9.40 17.07 -10.29
CA PHE A 85 10.11 17.97 -9.37
C PHE A 85 10.62 19.26 -10.02
N ILE A 86 10.25 19.55 -11.25
CA ILE A 86 10.80 20.68 -12.01
C ILE A 86 10.09 21.99 -11.70
N ASN A 87 10.91 23.05 -11.52
CA ASN A 87 10.47 24.44 -11.50
C ASN A 87 11.31 25.23 -12.52
N PRO A 88 10.73 25.69 -13.66
CA PRO A 88 11.45 26.43 -14.67
C PRO A 88 12.03 27.75 -14.15
N THR A 89 13.25 28.11 -14.60
CA THR A 89 13.89 29.37 -14.31
C THR A 89 13.91 30.28 -15.54
N ASP A 90 14.06 31.59 -15.34
CA ASP A 90 14.04 32.58 -16.41
C ASP A 90 15.17 32.43 -17.44
N ASP A 91 16.26 31.74 -17.07
CA ASP A 91 17.40 31.46 -17.94
C ASP A 91 17.24 30.19 -18.81
N GLY A 92 16.04 29.60 -18.81
CA GLY A 92 15.72 28.39 -19.58
C GLY A 92 16.22 27.08 -18.97
N LYS A 93 16.61 27.11 -17.69
CA LYS A 93 16.94 25.91 -16.89
C LYS A 93 15.78 25.50 -16.00
N VAL A 94 16.01 24.49 -15.19
CA VAL A 94 15.05 24.03 -14.17
C VAL A 94 15.76 23.87 -12.82
N LEU A 95 15.05 24.20 -11.77
CA LEU A 95 15.39 23.80 -10.41
C LEU A 95 14.58 22.54 -10.07
N LEU A 96 15.15 21.67 -9.25
CA LEU A 96 14.42 20.52 -8.70
C LEU A 96 13.91 20.89 -7.32
N GLU A 97 12.60 21.12 -7.23
CA GLU A 97 11.94 21.59 -6.02
C GLU A 97 10.83 20.65 -5.58
N PHE A 98 10.62 20.58 -4.29
CA PHE A 98 9.49 19.97 -3.64
C PHE A 98 9.30 20.64 -2.28
N SER A 99 8.26 21.42 -2.14
CA SER A 99 8.00 22.24 -0.96
C SER A 99 7.22 21.48 0.12
N GLY A 100 7.32 21.95 1.36
CA GLY A 100 6.49 21.44 2.45
C GLY A 100 5.00 21.63 2.22
N LYS A 101 4.60 22.67 1.48
CA LYS A 101 3.21 22.86 1.07
C LYS A 101 2.75 21.73 0.15
N GLU A 102 3.56 21.37 -0.83
CA GLU A 102 3.29 20.25 -1.76
C GLU A 102 3.32 18.90 -1.04
N LEU A 103 4.19 18.73 -0.05
CA LEU A 103 4.21 17.54 0.79
C LEU A 103 2.92 17.38 1.59
N ILE A 104 2.51 18.43 2.31
CA ILE A 104 1.38 18.37 3.25
C ILE A 104 0.05 18.22 2.52
N LYS A 105 -0.14 18.94 1.39
CA LYS A 105 -1.44 19.03 0.73
C LYS A 105 -1.32 19.07 -0.79
N GLY A 106 -2.13 18.26 -1.46
CA GLY A 106 -2.33 18.30 -2.90
C GLY A 106 -3.81 18.47 -3.27
N GLU A 107 -4.07 18.87 -4.51
CA GLU A 107 -5.41 19.00 -5.07
C GLU A 107 -5.55 18.14 -6.33
N PRO A 108 -5.69 16.80 -6.18
CA PRO A 108 -5.78 15.88 -7.31
C PRO A 108 -7.20 15.81 -7.89
N ASP A 109 -7.94 16.91 -7.86
CA ASP A 109 -9.32 16.93 -8.30
C ASP A 109 -9.49 16.87 -9.83
N ALA A 110 -10.65 16.46 -10.30
CA ALA A 110 -11.00 16.39 -11.71
C ALA A 110 -11.48 17.72 -12.28
N SER A 111 -11.42 18.83 -11.53
CA SER A 111 -11.90 20.15 -11.96
C SER A 111 -11.13 20.70 -13.17
N SER A 112 -9.89 20.28 -13.36
CA SER A 112 -9.05 20.63 -14.51
C SER A 112 -9.37 19.86 -15.80
N PHE A 113 -10.23 18.84 -15.75
CA PHE A 113 -10.61 18.07 -16.93
C PHE A 113 -11.82 18.73 -17.64
N PRO A 114 -11.67 19.22 -18.88
CA PRO A 114 -12.73 19.94 -19.59
C PRO A 114 -14.00 19.10 -19.83
N SER A 115 -13.84 17.78 -19.91
CA SER A 115 -14.91 16.82 -20.17
C SER A 115 -15.52 16.20 -18.91
N GLY A 116 -15.04 16.55 -17.73
CA GLY A 116 -15.61 16.08 -16.46
C GLY A 116 -17.05 16.56 -16.35
N GLY A 117 -18.04 15.67 -16.40
CA GLY A 117 -19.44 16.01 -16.12
C GLY A 117 -19.54 16.72 -14.77
N LEU A 118 -20.43 17.68 -14.67
CA LEU A 118 -20.62 18.49 -13.45
C LEU A 118 -20.65 17.66 -12.16
N ARG A 119 -21.33 16.52 -12.21
CA ARG A 119 -21.46 15.63 -11.06
C ARG A 119 -20.16 14.89 -10.73
N ALA A 120 -19.51 14.30 -11.72
CA ALA A 120 -18.26 13.58 -11.52
C ALA A 120 -17.14 14.52 -11.01
N THR A 121 -17.05 15.73 -11.56
CA THR A 121 -16.12 16.76 -11.12
C THR A 121 -16.40 17.21 -9.68
N PHE A 122 -17.69 17.36 -9.33
CA PHE A 122 -18.07 17.75 -7.98
C PHE A 122 -17.72 16.68 -6.93
N GLU A 123 -17.98 15.42 -7.23
CA GLU A 123 -17.69 14.28 -6.35
C GLU A 123 -16.18 14.04 -6.19
N ALA A 124 -15.36 14.40 -7.18
CA ALA A 124 -13.92 14.27 -7.12
C ALA A 124 -13.19 15.48 -6.51
N ARG A 125 -13.90 16.53 -6.14
CA ARG A 125 -13.28 17.73 -5.57
C ARG A 125 -12.90 17.55 -4.12
N GLY A 126 -11.63 17.81 -3.84
CA GLY A 126 -11.08 17.71 -2.50
C GLY A 126 -9.59 17.96 -2.48
N TYR A 127 -8.98 17.54 -1.42
CA TYR A 127 -7.54 17.61 -1.24
C TYR A 127 -7.01 16.32 -0.62
N THR A 128 -5.76 16.01 -0.98
CA THR A 128 -4.97 14.99 -0.28
C THR A 128 -4.24 15.63 0.88
N ALA A 129 -4.20 14.93 2.01
CA ALA A 129 -3.46 15.35 3.17
C ALA A 129 -2.39 14.28 3.49
N TRP A 130 -1.14 14.70 3.64
CA TRP A 130 -0.06 13.80 3.98
C TRP A 130 -0.36 13.03 5.27
N ASP A 131 -0.25 11.72 5.20
CA ASP A 131 -0.28 10.84 6.35
C ASP A 131 1.14 10.45 6.72
N CYS A 132 1.74 11.18 7.64
CA CYS A 132 3.09 10.90 8.13
C CYS A 132 3.21 9.61 8.95
N THR A 133 2.10 8.97 9.33
CA THR A 133 2.10 7.70 10.06
C THR A 133 2.29 6.47 9.15
N SER A 134 2.25 6.68 7.83
CA SER A 134 2.66 5.69 6.83
C SER A 134 3.87 6.23 6.05
N PRO A 135 4.95 5.47 5.93
CA PRO A 135 6.17 5.99 5.33
C PRO A 135 6.02 6.19 3.82
N ALA A 136 6.61 7.28 3.30
CA ALA A 136 6.76 7.47 1.86
C ALA A 136 7.69 6.40 1.26
N PHE A 137 7.49 6.08 -0.01
CA PHE A 137 8.21 4.99 -0.66
C PHE A 137 8.49 5.28 -2.14
N ILE A 138 9.48 4.60 -2.70
CA ILE A 138 9.77 4.63 -4.12
C ILE A 138 9.03 3.48 -4.81
N LYS A 139 8.20 3.82 -5.76
CA LYS A 139 7.59 2.89 -6.70
C LYS A 139 8.45 2.80 -7.94
N GLU A 140 9.18 1.70 -8.04
CA GLU A 140 10.00 1.38 -9.21
C GLU A 140 9.25 0.41 -10.11
N THR A 141 9.15 0.74 -11.38
CA THR A 141 8.59 -0.10 -12.42
C THR A 141 9.55 -0.17 -13.61
N ASP A 142 9.26 -1.01 -14.60
CA ASP A 142 10.10 -1.10 -15.80
C ASP A 142 10.16 0.23 -16.58
N ASN A 143 9.20 1.14 -16.35
CA ASN A 143 9.04 2.38 -17.12
C ASN A 143 9.19 3.66 -16.28
N ALA A 144 9.18 3.59 -14.96
CA ALA A 144 9.17 4.78 -14.12
C ALA A 144 9.72 4.50 -12.71
N CYS A 145 10.28 5.54 -12.11
CA CYS A 145 10.66 5.60 -10.71
C CYS A 145 10.03 6.85 -10.09
N ILE A 146 9.19 6.68 -9.08
CA ILE A 146 8.30 7.72 -8.56
C ILE A 146 8.32 7.71 -7.04
N LEU A 147 8.44 8.88 -6.43
CA LEU A 147 8.20 9.06 -5.00
C LEU A 147 6.69 9.03 -4.71
N CYS A 148 6.24 8.05 -3.96
CA CYS A 148 4.86 7.92 -3.51
C CYS A 148 4.74 8.38 -2.06
N ILE A 149 3.85 9.33 -1.81
CA ILE A 149 3.59 9.92 -0.50
C ILE A 149 2.21 9.45 -0.06
N PRO A 150 2.10 8.60 0.99
CA PRO A 150 0.80 8.16 1.48
C PRO A 150 -0.04 9.35 1.97
N THR A 151 -1.27 9.42 1.49
CA THR A 151 -2.19 10.52 1.82
C THR A 151 -3.60 10.01 2.09
N ALA A 152 -4.37 10.79 2.84
CA ALA A 152 -5.81 10.70 2.91
C ALA A 152 -6.44 11.69 1.92
N PHE A 153 -7.53 11.32 1.27
CA PHE A 153 -8.25 12.18 0.33
C PHE A 153 -9.62 12.55 0.89
N CYS A 154 -9.82 13.84 1.12
CA CYS A 154 -11.03 14.40 1.74
C CYS A 154 -11.63 15.50 0.87
N SER A 155 -12.96 15.68 0.97
CA SER A 155 -13.63 16.86 0.43
C SER A 155 -13.21 18.13 1.16
N TYR A 156 -13.52 19.30 0.59
CA TYR A 156 -13.27 20.59 1.27
C TYR A 156 -14.03 20.76 2.59
N LYS A 157 -15.06 19.94 2.82
CA LYS A 157 -15.81 19.90 4.07
C LYS A 157 -15.36 18.78 5.02
N GLY A 158 -14.34 18.03 4.64
CA GLY A 158 -13.78 16.94 5.43
C GLY A 158 -14.48 15.58 5.28
N GLU A 159 -15.38 15.43 4.30
CA GLU A 159 -15.98 14.13 4.00
C GLU A 159 -14.92 13.20 3.38
N ALA A 160 -15.01 11.91 3.68
CA ALA A 160 -14.10 10.93 3.12
C ALA A 160 -14.36 10.71 1.62
N LEU A 161 -13.32 10.85 0.79
CA LEU A 161 -13.34 10.54 -0.64
C LEU A 161 -12.46 9.34 -0.97
N ASP A 162 -11.91 8.68 0.05
CA ASP A 162 -11.06 7.49 -0.06
C ASP A 162 -11.41 6.45 1.02
N LYS A 163 -10.65 5.36 1.05
CA LYS A 163 -10.78 4.29 2.04
C LYS A 163 -9.95 4.55 3.30
N LYS A 164 -8.89 5.35 3.20
CA LYS A 164 -7.94 5.62 4.28
C LYS A 164 -8.52 6.55 5.34
N THR A 165 -9.25 7.57 4.95
CA THR A 165 -9.89 8.51 5.89
C THR A 165 -10.82 7.81 6.88
N PRO A 166 -11.75 6.92 6.47
CA PRO A 166 -12.55 6.15 7.42
C PRO A 166 -11.71 5.23 8.31
N LEU A 167 -10.66 4.62 7.77
CA LEU A 167 -9.76 3.76 8.54
C LEU A 167 -9.08 4.53 9.67
N LEU A 168 -8.45 5.66 9.36
CA LEU A 168 -7.76 6.50 10.36
C LEU A 168 -8.73 6.99 11.45
N ARG A 169 -9.93 7.44 11.05
CA ARG A 169 -10.98 7.85 11.99
C ARG A 169 -11.47 6.70 12.87
N SER A 170 -11.61 5.50 12.32
CA SER A 170 -12.01 4.33 13.09
C SER A 170 -10.93 3.90 14.09
N MET A 171 -9.66 3.97 13.72
CA MET A 171 -8.54 3.72 14.62
C MET A 171 -8.52 4.70 15.79
N GLN A 172 -8.74 5.99 15.52
CA GLN A 172 -8.83 7.01 16.56
C GLN A 172 -10.03 6.78 17.50
N ALA A 173 -11.20 6.47 16.95
CA ALA A 173 -12.38 6.18 17.74
C ALA A 173 -12.19 4.95 18.63
N LEU A 174 -11.54 3.92 18.10
CA LEU A 174 -11.24 2.69 18.85
C LEU A 174 -10.23 2.95 19.98
N ASP A 175 -9.18 3.73 19.72
CA ASP A 175 -8.22 4.16 20.74
C ASP A 175 -8.93 4.85 21.91
N ILE A 176 -9.74 5.87 21.63
CA ILE A 176 -10.48 6.63 22.63
C ILE A 176 -11.39 5.73 23.47
N GLN A 177 -12.18 4.87 22.85
CA GLN A 177 -13.18 4.07 23.56
C GLN A 177 -12.54 2.90 24.32
N THR A 178 -11.49 2.28 23.75
CA THR A 178 -10.79 1.19 24.45
C THR A 178 -9.98 1.73 25.64
N THR A 179 -9.31 2.85 25.48
CA THR A 179 -8.62 3.53 26.60
C THR A 179 -9.61 3.88 27.71
N ARG A 180 -10.79 4.42 27.37
CA ARG A 180 -11.86 4.69 28.33
C ARG A 180 -12.32 3.43 29.05
N LEU A 181 -12.57 2.33 28.33
CA LEU A 181 -12.97 1.05 28.90
C LEU A 181 -11.92 0.50 29.87
N LEU A 182 -10.65 0.46 29.47
CA LEU A 182 -9.55 -0.01 30.30
C LEU A 182 -9.40 0.81 31.59
N ASN A 183 -9.57 2.12 31.51
CA ASN A 183 -9.58 3.00 32.68
C ASN A 183 -10.73 2.70 33.64
N VAL A 184 -11.92 2.37 33.14
CA VAL A 184 -13.07 1.93 33.97
C VAL A 184 -12.80 0.58 34.64
N LEU A 185 -12.13 -0.34 33.93
CA LEU A 185 -11.74 -1.65 34.44
C LEU A 185 -10.54 -1.58 35.44
N GLY A 186 -10.04 -0.38 35.73
CA GLY A 186 -9.00 -0.16 36.76
C GLY A 186 -7.60 0.05 36.21
N ASN A 187 -7.36 -0.10 34.93
CA ASN A 187 -6.06 0.18 34.31
C ASN A 187 -5.93 1.70 34.02
N LYS A 188 -5.42 2.46 34.99
CA LYS A 188 -5.30 3.92 34.91
C LYS A 188 -4.05 4.41 34.16
N ASN A 189 -3.13 3.53 33.84
CA ASN A 189 -1.85 3.88 33.21
C ASN A 189 -1.96 3.90 31.68
N VAL A 190 -2.97 3.26 31.11
CA VAL A 190 -3.20 3.24 29.67
C VAL A 190 -3.61 4.63 29.20
N LYS A 191 -2.81 5.17 28.27
CA LYS A 191 -3.05 6.47 27.63
C LYS A 191 -3.43 6.34 26.16
N ARG A 192 -3.09 5.22 25.53
CA ARG A 192 -3.32 4.96 24.13
C ARG A 192 -3.45 3.47 23.87
N VAL A 193 -4.32 3.13 22.92
CA VAL A 193 -4.48 1.77 22.38
C VAL A 193 -4.30 1.80 20.88
N SER A 194 -3.36 1.03 20.36
CA SER A 194 -3.11 0.88 18.94
C SER A 194 -3.74 -0.39 18.40
N THR A 195 -4.11 -0.36 17.13
CA THR A 195 -4.60 -1.52 16.37
C THR A 195 -3.51 -2.07 15.47
N SER A 196 -3.41 -3.38 15.37
CA SER A 196 -2.53 -4.08 14.43
C SER A 196 -3.30 -5.11 13.64
N VAL A 197 -2.84 -5.40 12.42
CA VAL A 197 -3.40 -6.43 11.55
C VAL A 197 -2.32 -7.08 10.70
N GLY A 198 -2.44 -8.41 10.51
CA GLY A 198 -1.70 -9.18 9.52
C GLY A 198 -2.68 -9.68 8.46
N PRO A 199 -2.83 -8.99 7.34
CA PRO A 199 -3.73 -9.40 6.26
C PRO A 199 -3.06 -10.49 5.42
N GLU A 200 -3.69 -11.63 5.30
CA GLU A 200 -3.28 -12.75 4.46
C GLU A 200 -3.98 -12.61 3.11
N GLN A 201 -3.22 -12.34 2.04
CA GLN A 201 -3.80 -12.14 0.71
C GLN A 201 -3.79 -13.45 -0.07
N GLU A 202 -4.98 -13.99 -0.29
CA GLU A 202 -5.18 -15.07 -1.23
C GLU A 202 -5.36 -14.54 -2.65
N TYR A 203 -4.94 -15.33 -3.65
CA TYR A 203 -4.99 -14.97 -5.06
C TYR A 203 -4.93 -16.19 -5.97
N PHE A 204 -5.42 -16.04 -7.21
CA PHE A 204 -5.27 -17.07 -8.24
C PHE A 204 -4.24 -16.65 -9.28
N LEU A 205 -3.44 -17.60 -9.74
CA LEU A 205 -2.55 -17.41 -10.87
C LEU A 205 -2.99 -18.28 -12.04
N VAL A 206 -3.30 -17.64 -13.15
CA VAL A 206 -3.69 -18.33 -14.38
C VAL A 206 -2.75 -17.96 -15.51
N ASP A 207 -2.64 -18.81 -16.50
CA ASP A 207 -1.83 -18.54 -17.69
C ASP A 207 -2.38 -17.31 -18.44
N GLU A 208 -1.52 -16.33 -18.75
CA GLU A 208 -1.95 -15.06 -19.35
C GLU A 208 -2.56 -15.24 -20.75
N GLU A 209 -2.03 -16.16 -21.55
CA GLU A 209 -2.54 -16.39 -22.89
C GLU A 209 -3.94 -17.04 -22.85
N LYS A 210 -4.20 -17.90 -21.87
CA LYS A 210 -5.53 -18.45 -21.64
C LYS A 210 -6.50 -17.39 -21.09
N TYR A 211 -6.04 -16.53 -20.20
CA TYR A 211 -6.82 -15.40 -19.70
C TYR A 211 -7.28 -14.47 -20.84
N LYS A 212 -6.41 -14.14 -21.78
CA LYS A 212 -6.72 -13.26 -22.93
C LYS A 212 -7.85 -13.81 -23.82
N GLN A 213 -8.11 -15.12 -23.77
CA GLN A 213 -9.19 -15.78 -24.51
C GLN A 213 -10.54 -15.74 -23.77
N ARG A 214 -10.57 -15.29 -22.52
CA ARG A 214 -11.74 -15.32 -21.63
C ARG A 214 -12.27 -13.91 -21.37
N LYS A 215 -13.24 -13.47 -22.15
CA LYS A 215 -13.85 -12.14 -22.02
C LYS A 215 -14.54 -11.94 -20.67
N ASP A 216 -15.14 -12.98 -20.10
CA ASP A 216 -15.73 -12.93 -18.76
C ASP A 216 -14.70 -12.60 -17.69
N LEU A 217 -13.54 -13.26 -17.69
CA LEU A 217 -12.44 -12.93 -16.76
C LEU A 217 -11.88 -11.53 -16.97
N ILE A 218 -11.78 -11.09 -18.25
CA ILE A 218 -11.25 -9.76 -18.59
C ILE A 218 -12.17 -8.65 -18.08
N PHE A 219 -13.47 -8.76 -18.33
CA PHE A 219 -14.41 -7.68 -18.04
C PHE A 219 -14.98 -7.72 -16.63
N THR A 220 -15.08 -8.90 -16.00
CA THR A 220 -15.74 -9.03 -14.70
C THR A 220 -14.82 -9.56 -13.59
N GLY A 221 -13.61 -10.00 -13.93
CA GLY A 221 -12.66 -10.62 -12.98
C GLY A 221 -13.02 -12.05 -12.56
N ARG A 222 -14.15 -12.59 -13.04
CA ARG A 222 -14.65 -13.94 -12.72
C ARG A 222 -15.23 -14.65 -13.92
N THR A 223 -15.33 -15.97 -13.84
CA THR A 223 -16.02 -16.78 -14.86
C THR A 223 -17.53 -16.60 -14.77
N LEU A 224 -18.20 -16.47 -15.91
CA LEU A 224 -19.66 -16.40 -16.05
C LEU A 224 -20.24 -17.63 -16.74
N PHE A 225 -19.45 -18.32 -17.55
CA PHE A 225 -19.85 -19.48 -18.35
C PHE A 225 -18.63 -20.40 -18.55
N GLY A 226 -18.90 -21.57 -19.09
CA GLY A 226 -17.88 -22.58 -19.39
C GLY A 226 -18.09 -23.86 -18.58
N ALA A 227 -17.42 -24.93 -19.00
CA ALA A 227 -17.44 -26.20 -18.29
C ALA A 227 -16.63 -26.12 -17.00
N MET A 228 -17.03 -26.90 -16.01
CA MET A 228 -16.24 -27.15 -14.82
C MET A 228 -14.89 -27.78 -15.20
N PRO A 229 -13.78 -27.44 -14.49
CA PRO A 229 -12.53 -28.16 -14.70
C PRO A 229 -12.67 -29.62 -14.30
N PRO A 230 -11.88 -30.54 -14.92
CA PRO A 230 -11.94 -31.97 -14.59
C PRO A 230 -11.47 -32.29 -13.17
N LYS A 231 -10.77 -31.37 -12.54
CA LYS A 231 -10.25 -31.47 -11.19
C LYS A 231 -10.71 -30.28 -10.35
N GLY A 232 -11.23 -30.58 -9.14
CA GLY A 232 -11.63 -29.60 -8.15
C GLY A 232 -10.66 -29.57 -6.95
N GLN A 233 -11.19 -29.75 -5.75
CA GLN A 233 -10.48 -29.67 -4.47
C GLN A 233 -10.38 -31.05 -3.78
N GLU A 234 -10.44 -32.12 -4.54
CA GLU A 234 -10.44 -33.48 -4.03
C GLU A 234 -9.20 -33.74 -3.18
N MET A 235 -9.41 -34.23 -1.96
CA MET A 235 -8.36 -34.57 -0.99
C MET A 235 -7.46 -33.40 -0.59
N ASP A 236 -7.85 -32.16 -0.89
CA ASP A 236 -7.03 -30.95 -0.66
C ASP A 236 -5.60 -31.06 -1.25
N ASP A 237 -5.48 -31.79 -2.34
CA ASP A 237 -4.19 -32.17 -2.91
C ASP A 237 -3.38 -30.99 -3.49
N HIS A 238 -4.04 -29.88 -3.81
CA HIS A 238 -3.34 -28.65 -4.17
C HIS A 238 -2.72 -27.98 -2.94
N TYR A 239 -3.46 -27.90 -1.84
CA TYR A 239 -2.97 -27.32 -0.58
C TYR A 239 -1.75 -28.08 -0.03
N PHE A 240 -1.80 -29.40 -0.04
CA PHE A 240 -0.69 -30.27 0.38
C PHE A 240 0.31 -30.58 -0.73
N GLY A 241 0.17 -29.95 -1.90
CA GLY A 241 1.06 -30.14 -3.04
C GLY A 241 2.33 -29.30 -3.00
N ILE A 242 3.28 -29.63 -3.85
CA ILE A 242 4.46 -28.81 -4.06
C ILE A 242 4.13 -27.53 -4.84
N ILE A 243 4.87 -26.47 -4.56
CA ILE A 243 4.82 -25.24 -5.37
C ILE A 243 5.51 -25.54 -6.71
N LYS A 244 4.79 -25.29 -7.82
CA LYS A 244 5.33 -25.54 -9.17
C LYS A 244 6.43 -24.54 -9.51
N PRO A 245 7.48 -24.92 -10.30
CA PRO A 245 8.64 -24.05 -10.56
C PRO A 245 8.30 -22.67 -11.12
N ARG A 246 7.27 -22.54 -12.00
CA ARG A 246 6.81 -21.24 -12.52
C ARG A 246 6.22 -20.36 -11.44
N ILE A 247 5.48 -20.96 -10.51
CA ILE A 247 4.88 -20.27 -9.36
C ILE A 247 5.97 -19.89 -8.35
N GLU A 248 6.92 -20.78 -8.07
CA GLU A 248 8.08 -20.50 -7.23
C GLU A 248 8.89 -19.29 -7.76
N GLY A 249 9.08 -19.21 -9.09
CA GLY A 249 9.70 -18.05 -9.72
C GLY A 249 8.93 -16.74 -9.49
N PHE A 250 7.61 -16.78 -9.64
CA PHE A 250 6.75 -15.65 -9.35
C PHE A 250 6.83 -15.23 -7.86
N MET A 251 6.70 -16.19 -6.93
CA MET A 251 6.76 -15.94 -5.49
C MET A 251 8.10 -15.31 -5.08
N LYS A 252 9.20 -15.83 -5.60
CA LYS A 252 10.53 -15.26 -5.36
C LYS A 252 10.62 -13.79 -5.77
N ASP A 253 10.17 -13.46 -6.99
CA ASP A 253 10.27 -12.09 -7.48
C ASP A 253 9.28 -11.17 -6.77
N LEU A 254 8.10 -11.69 -6.38
CA LEU A 254 7.15 -10.97 -5.55
C LEU A 254 7.73 -10.62 -4.18
N ASN A 255 8.40 -11.55 -3.54
CA ASN A 255 9.08 -11.32 -2.26
C ASN A 255 10.13 -10.21 -2.36
N ILE A 256 10.95 -10.21 -3.41
CA ILE A 256 11.97 -9.17 -3.62
C ILE A 256 11.33 -7.78 -3.72
N GLU A 257 10.29 -7.66 -4.55
CA GLU A 257 9.57 -6.39 -4.71
C GLU A 257 8.88 -5.96 -3.40
N ALA A 258 8.25 -6.89 -2.69
CA ALA A 258 7.62 -6.62 -1.40
C ALA A 258 8.64 -6.18 -0.34
N TRP A 259 9.77 -6.86 -0.23
CA TRP A 259 10.82 -6.53 0.73
C TRP A 259 11.45 -5.16 0.45
N LYS A 260 11.70 -4.79 -0.81
CA LYS A 260 12.14 -3.42 -1.15
C LYS A 260 11.20 -2.36 -0.59
N LEU A 261 9.90 -2.61 -0.63
CA LEU A 261 8.85 -1.73 -0.10
C LEU A 261 8.63 -1.85 1.42
N GLY A 262 9.47 -2.61 2.13
CA GLY A 262 9.34 -2.82 3.57
C GLY A 262 8.16 -3.69 3.97
N ILE A 263 7.51 -4.36 3.02
CA ILE A 263 6.44 -5.32 3.28
C ILE A 263 7.09 -6.61 3.77
N SER A 264 6.79 -7.00 5.00
CA SER A 264 7.37 -8.19 5.65
C SER A 264 6.69 -9.48 5.17
N ALA A 265 6.65 -9.71 3.84
CA ALA A 265 6.22 -10.95 3.24
C ALA A 265 7.02 -12.12 3.81
N LYS A 266 6.36 -13.08 4.45
CA LYS A 266 7.04 -14.13 5.21
C LYS A 266 6.64 -15.53 4.79
N THR A 267 5.36 -15.79 4.59
CA THR A 267 4.86 -17.13 4.29
C THR A 267 4.13 -17.10 2.95
N GLU A 268 4.45 -18.04 2.10
CA GLU A 268 3.76 -18.30 0.84
C GLU A 268 3.50 -19.79 0.69
N HIS A 269 2.31 -20.15 0.27
CA HIS A 269 1.90 -21.54 0.04
C HIS A 269 0.79 -21.66 -0.99
N ASN A 270 0.48 -22.89 -1.37
CA ASN A 270 -0.72 -23.20 -2.15
C ASN A 270 -1.94 -23.15 -1.26
N GLU A 271 -3.04 -22.61 -1.79
CA GLU A 271 -4.37 -22.68 -1.19
C GLU A 271 -5.17 -23.88 -1.70
N VAL A 272 -6.36 -24.10 -1.15
CA VAL A 272 -7.15 -25.30 -1.38
C VAL A 272 -7.65 -25.40 -2.82
N ALA A 273 -8.06 -24.28 -3.43
CA ALA A 273 -8.52 -24.29 -4.82
C ALA A 273 -7.37 -24.45 -5.82
N PRO A 274 -7.57 -25.16 -6.93
CA PRO A 274 -6.58 -25.28 -8.00
C PRO A 274 -6.10 -23.91 -8.50
N ALA A 275 -4.79 -23.70 -8.57
CA ALA A 275 -4.13 -22.46 -8.97
C ALA A 275 -4.33 -21.29 -7.98
N GLN A 276 -4.80 -21.56 -6.78
CA GLN A 276 -4.91 -20.59 -5.69
C GLN A 276 -3.66 -20.64 -4.79
N HIS A 277 -3.22 -19.48 -4.34
CA HIS A 277 -2.05 -19.31 -3.48
C HIS A 277 -2.33 -18.22 -2.46
N GLU A 278 -1.51 -18.15 -1.42
CA GLU A 278 -1.58 -17.14 -0.38
C GLU A 278 -0.20 -16.54 -0.09
N LEU A 279 -0.20 -15.27 0.30
CA LEU A 279 0.94 -14.60 0.91
C LEU A 279 0.52 -13.99 2.24
N ALA A 280 1.20 -14.38 3.31
CA ALA A 280 0.99 -13.87 4.66
C ALA A 280 2.20 -13.04 5.12
N PRO A 281 2.03 -11.72 5.34
CA PRO A 281 3.06 -10.86 5.93
C PRO A 281 3.05 -10.95 7.46
N ILE A 282 4.12 -10.49 8.09
CA ILE A 282 4.10 -10.19 9.52
C ILE A 282 3.17 -8.98 9.73
N TYR A 283 2.39 -8.99 10.80
CA TYR A 283 1.47 -7.91 11.13
C TYR A 283 2.17 -6.55 11.34
N ASN A 284 1.42 -5.48 11.12
CA ASN A 284 1.84 -4.10 11.36
C ASN A 284 0.65 -3.29 11.92
N SER A 285 0.86 -2.00 12.20
CA SER A 285 -0.26 -1.10 12.50
C SER A 285 -1.30 -1.17 11.37
N ASN A 286 -2.58 -1.05 11.70
CA ASN A 286 -3.65 -1.18 10.70
C ASN A 286 -3.45 -0.27 9.51
N ASN A 287 -2.98 0.96 9.73
CA ASN A 287 -2.73 1.92 8.66
C ASN A 287 -1.66 1.40 7.69
N VAL A 288 -0.48 1.08 8.21
CA VAL A 288 0.66 0.61 7.39
C VAL A 288 0.34 -0.74 6.73
N ALA A 289 -0.28 -1.68 7.46
CA ALA A 289 -0.65 -2.99 6.92
C ALA A 289 -1.66 -2.87 5.77
N THR A 290 -2.60 -1.93 5.86
CA THR A 290 -3.57 -1.67 4.78
C THR A 290 -2.88 -1.08 3.55
N ASP A 291 -2.00 -0.10 3.71
CA ASP A 291 -1.20 0.44 2.60
C ASP A 291 -0.34 -0.65 1.96
N HIS A 292 0.34 -1.45 2.77
CA HIS A 292 1.14 -2.58 2.30
C HIS A 292 0.32 -3.58 1.49
N ASN A 293 -0.91 -3.90 1.93
CA ASN A 293 -1.74 -4.84 1.17
C ASN A 293 -2.23 -4.27 -0.17
N GLN A 294 -2.51 -2.97 -0.26
CA GLN A 294 -2.85 -2.32 -1.53
C GLN A 294 -1.66 -2.36 -2.50
N LEU A 295 -0.47 -2.03 -2.02
CA LEU A 295 0.77 -2.14 -2.80
C LEU A 295 1.07 -3.58 -3.22
N LEU A 296 0.86 -4.53 -2.32
CA LEU A 296 1.06 -5.95 -2.60
C LEU A 296 0.14 -6.44 -3.73
N MET A 297 -1.14 -6.08 -3.70
CA MET A 297 -2.10 -6.44 -4.75
C MET A 297 -1.70 -5.87 -6.13
N GLU A 298 -1.18 -4.65 -6.16
CA GLU A 298 -0.66 -4.04 -7.38
C GLU A 298 0.60 -4.77 -7.86
N THR A 299 1.53 -5.03 -6.94
CA THR A 299 2.79 -5.72 -7.22
C THR A 299 2.57 -7.15 -7.72
N MET A 300 1.64 -7.89 -7.11
CA MET A 300 1.23 -9.23 -7.57
C MET A 300 0.82 -9.22 -9.04
N ARG A 301 0.00 -8.25 -9.45
CA ARG A 301 -0.44 -8.13 -10.85
C ARG A 301 0.72 -7.82 -11.80
N ARG A 302 1.64 -6.98 -11.39
CA ARG A 302 2.82 -6.60 -12.18
C ARG A 302 3.81 -7.76 -12.31
N VAL A 303 4.17 -8.38 -11.20
CA VAL A 303 5.11 -9.51 -11.19
C VAL A 303 4.53 -10.72 -11.94
N ALA A 304 3.22 -11.00 -11.81
CA ALA A 304 2.60 -12.10 -12.54
C ALA A 304 2.83 -12.00 -14.06
N ARG A 305 2.71 -10.79 -14.64
CA ARG A 305 2.94 -10.56 -16.07
C ARG A 305 4.38 -10.90 -16.49
N ARG A 306 5.38 -10.60 -15.67
CA ARG A 306 6.79 -10.97 -15.95
C ARG A 306 6.97 -12.48 -16.10
N HIS A 307 6.09 -13.27 -15.47
CA HIS A 307 6.08 -14.74 -15.53
C HIS A 307 5.07 -15.31 -16.53
N GLY A 308 4.46 -14.46 -17.39
CA GLY A 308 3.40 -14.87 -18.33
C GLY A 308 2.15 -15.38 -17.60
N LEU A 309 1.90 -14.87 -16.41
CA LEU A 309 0.77 -15.19 -15.55
C LEU A 309 -0.14 -13.98 -15.40
N LYS A 310 -1.41 -14.24 -15.14
CA LYS A 310 -2.39 -13.26 -14.69
C LYS A 310 -2.78 -13.56 -13.26
N CYS A 311 -2.58 -12.58 -12.37
CA CYS A 311 -3.05 -12.64 -11.00
C CYS A 311 -4.51 -12.17 -10.94
N LEU A 312 -5.40 -13.03 -10.45
CA LEU A 312 -6.81 -12.72 -10.22
C LEU A 312 -6.99 -12.45 -8.72
N LEU A 313 -7.53 -11.28 -8.43
CA LEU A 313 -7.79 -10.80 -7.07
C LEU A 313 -9.30 -10.60 -6.79
N HIS A 314 -10.16 -11.06 -7.69
CA HIS A 314 -11.59 -11.16 -7.43
C HIS A 314 -11.82 -12.21 -6.34
N GLU A 315 -12.73 -11.97 -5.43
CA GLU A 315 -12.99 -12.83 -4.28
C GLU A 315 -13.49 -14.22 -4.68
N LYS A 316 -14.19 -14.32 -5.78
CA LYS A 316 -14.73 -15.57 -6.31
C LYS A 316 -14.56 -15.66 -7.83
N PRO A 317 -13.33 -15.86 -8.34
CA PRO A 317 -13.09 -15.89 -9.79
C PRO A 317 -13.65 -17.14 -10.45
N PHE A 318 -13.82 -18.22 -9.71
CA PHE A 318 -14.35 -19.50 -10.20
C PHE A 318 -15.47 -20.01 -9.29
N ALA A 319 -16.61 -20.37 -9.88
CA ALA A 319 -17.72 -20.94 -9.15
C ALA A 319 -17.41 -22.39 -8.72
N GLY A 320 -17.99 -22.83 -7.61
CA GLY A 320 -17.91 -24.21 -7.12
C GLY A 320 -16.61 -24.61 -6.41
N ILE A 321 -15.66 -23.71 -6.27
CA ILE A 321 -14.41 -23.91 -5.50
C ILE A 321 -14.20 -22.76 -4.51
N ASN A 322 -13.21 -22.87 -3.63
CA ASN A 322 -12.88 -21.81 -2.68
C ASN A 322 -12.62 -20.48 -3.38
N GLY A 323 -12.94 -19.40 -2.70
CA GLY A 323 -12.64 -18.04 -3.13
C GLY A 323 -11.39 -17.49 -2.45
N SER A 324 -10.90 -16.36 -2.96
CA SER A 324 -9.79 -15.63 -2.37
C SER A 324 -10.29 -14.55 -1.43
N GLY A 325 -9.80 -14.58 -0.20
CA GLY A 325 -10.10 -13.60 0.83
C GLY A 325 -8.89 -12.74 1.18
N LYS A 326 -9.08 -11.98 2.24
CA LYS A 326 -8.04 -11.35 3.05
C LYS A 326 -8.33 -11.73 4.49
N HIS A 327 -7.76 -12.81 4.96
CA HIS A 327 -7.91 -13.18 6.36
C HIS A 327 -7.14 -12.17 7.21
N ASN A 328 -7.85 -11.48 8.10
CA ASN A 328 -7.30 -10.43 8.93
C ASN A 328 -7.09 -10.94 10.36
N ASN A 329 -5.87 -11.30 10.70
CA ASN A 329 -5.46 -11.52 12.07
C ASN A 329 -5.20 -10.15 12.72
N TRP A 330 -6.03 -9.75 13.67
CA TRP A 330 -5.94 -8.42 14.26
C TRP A 330 -5.85 -8.46 15.77
N SER A 331 -5.26 -7.42 16.35
CA SER A 331 -5.09 -7.27 17.79
C SER A 331 -5.13 -5.81 18.22
N LEU A 332 -5.30 -5.61 19.52
CA LEU A 332 -5.17 -4.32 20.19
C LEU A 332 -3.99 -4.38 21.15
N ALA A 333 -3.19 -3.34 21.20
CA ALA A 333 -2.09 -3.23 22.15
C ALA A 333 -2.09 -1.87 22.84
N THR A 334 -1.86 -1.88 24.14
CA THR A 334 -1.74 -0.66 24.95
C THR A 334 -0.35 -0.05 24.83
N ASN A 335 -0.21 1.23 25.17
CA ASN A 335 1.10 1.91 25.17
C ASN A 335 2.09 1.37 26.21
N ASP A 336 1.64 0.57 27.18
CA ASP A 336 2.48 -0.11 28.18
C ASP A 336 2.73 -1.60 27.85
N GLY A 337 2.37 -2.03 26.63
CA GLY A 337 2.73 -3.33 26.08
C GLY A 337 1.78 -4.48 26.43
N ILE A 338 0.61 -4.21 26.98
CA ILE A 338 -0.44 -5.22 27.18
C ILE A 338 -1.17 -5.42 25.85
N ASN A 339 -1.27 -6.68 25.45
CA ASN A 339 -1.98 -7.10 24.22
C ASN A 339 -3.21 -7.95 24.61
#